data_b8ca091806d173b337ebc82bc32f9892
#
_entry.id   b8ca091806d173b337ebc82bc32f9892
#
_cell.length_a   1.000
_cell.length_b   1.000
_cell.length_c   1.000
_cell.angle_alpha   90.00
_cell.angle_beta   90.00
_cell.angle_gamma   90.00
#
_symmetry.space_group_name_H-M   'P 1'
#
loop_
_entity.id
_entity.type
_entity.pdbx_description
1 polymer ?
#
loop_
_entity_poly.entity_id
_entity_poly.type
_entity_poly.pdbx_seq_one_letter_code
_entity_poly.pdbx_strand_id
1 'polypeptide(L)'
;SFPTRRSSDLFPLIVLVVPLIYGYNKKKRKTEEQLLSNMTKRALEESLKRLLLKKPLTKITINDLTTDCGISRMTFYYHFKDIYDLVEWVCLEESTHALQGKKTSGDWQEGLLQIFEAVYENKAFIMNAYSSLHREQIENFLFRLTHDLIMGVVEEQSIGTSITQAQKNFIADFYKYSFVGIMLDWICQGMKSDY
;
A
#
# COMPACT_ATOMS: atom_id res chain seq x y z
N SER A 1 -17.51 18.43 -61.62
CA SER A 1 -18.55 18.57 -60.59
C SER A 1 -18.28 17.57 -59.51
N PHE A 2 -17.90 18.02 -58.32
CA PHE A 2 -17.77 17.21 -57.12
C PHE A 2 -19.16 16.87 -56.56
N PRO A 3 -19.44 15.63 -56.14
CA PRO A 3 -20.72 15.33 -55.52
C PRO A 3 -20.79 15.95 -54.13
N THR A 4 -21.76 16.83 -53.91
CA THR A 4 -22.12 17.37 -52.61
C THR A 4 -22.70 16.26 -51.75
N ARG A 5 -21.93 15.74 -50.76
CA ARG A 5 -22.43 14.82 -49.72
C ARG A 5 -23.53 15.54 -48.93
N ARG A 6 -24.72 14.95 -48.88
CA ARG A 6 -25.85 15.47 -48.09
C ARG A 6 -25.49 15.41 -46.60
N SER A 7 -25.88 16.44 -45.85
CA SER A 7 -25.65 16.53 -44.38
C SER A 7 -26.27 15.39 -43.57
N SER A 8 -27.20 14.61 -44.17
CA SER A 8 -27.82 13.41 -43.59
C SER A 8 -26.85 12.22 -43.38
N ASP A 9 -25.74 12.19 -44.13
CA ASP A 9 -24.80 11.04 -44.06
C ASP A 9 -23.78 11.16 -42.94
N LEU A 10 -23.68 12.33 -42.30
CA LEU A 10 -22.77 12.60 -41.16
C LEU A 10 -23.40 12.24 -39.80
N PHE A 11 -24.73 12.19 -39.72
CA PHE A 11 -25.44 11.97 -38.47
C PHE A 11 -25.18 10.59 -37.83
N PRO A 12 -25.13 9.45 -38.56
CA PRO A 12 -24.83 8.16 -38.01
C PRO A 12 -23.40 8.03 -37.53
N LEU A 13 -22.43 8.71 -38.18
CA LEU A 13 -21.01 8.70 -37.78
C LEU A 13 -20.77 9.49 -36.49
N ILE A 14 -21.47 10.62 -36.32
CA ILE A 14 -21.38 11.43 -35.09
C ILE A 14 -21.94 10.66 -33.88
N VAL A 15 -23.05 9.94 -34.04
CA VAL A 15 -23.68 9.16 -32.97
C VAL A 15 -22.81 7.98 -32.54
N LEU A 16 -22.01 7.40 -33.43
CA LEU A 16 -21.07 6.29 -33.13
C LEU A 16 -19.73 6.78 -32.56
N VAL A 17 -19.22 7.91 -33.02
CA VAL A 17 -17.87 8.39 -32.66
C VAL A 17 -17.87 9.18 -31.35
N VAL A 18 -18.93 9.95 -31.05
CA VAL A 18 -19.00 10.75 -29.82
C VAL A 18 -18.94 9.90 -28.54
N PRO A 19 -19.65 8.77 -28.38
CA PRO A 19 -19.52 7.91 -27.21
C PRO A 19 -18.14 7.27 -27.07
N LEU A 20 -17.49 6.92 -28.20
CA LEU A 20 -16.14 6.36 -28.20
C LEU A 20 -15.11 7.38 -27.75
N ILE A 21 -15.19 8.63 -28.24
CA ILE A 21 -14.30 9.74 -27.82
C ILE A 21 -14.57 10.08 -26.35
N TYR A 22 -15.82 10.13 -25.93
CA TYR A 22 -16.21 10.44 -24.55
C TYR A 22 -15.71 9.34 -23.58
N GLY A 23 -15.88 8.06 -23.95
CA GLY A 23 -15.40 6.92 -23.18
C GLY A 23 -13.86 6.87 -23.09
N TYR A 24 -13.16 7.14 -24.19
CA TYR A 24 -11.71 7.25 -24.23
C TYR A 24 -11.19 8.40 -23.35
N ASN A 25 -11.78 9.58 -23.45
CA ASN A 25 -11.40 10.73 -22.64
C ASN A 25 -11.68 10.52 -21.14
N LYS A 26 -12.78 9.86 -20.79
CA LYS A 26 -13.10 9.49 -19.40
C LYS A 26 -12.09 8.50 -18.83
N LYS A 27 -11.69 7.49 -19.60
CA LYS A 27 -10.67 6.51 -19.20
C LYS A 27 -9.29 7.17 -19.04
N LYS A 28 -8.90 8.05 -19.97
CA LYS A 28 -7.65 8.81 -19.91
C LYS A 28 -7.59 9.72 -18.69
N ARG A 29 -8.65 10.50 -18.43
CA ARG A 29 -8.74 11.36 -17.23
C ARG A 29 -8.62 10.56 -15.94
N LYS A 30 -9.31 9.43 -15.83
CA LYS A 30 -9.23 8.56 -14.65
C LYS A 30 -7.80 8.03 -14.42
N THR A 31 -7.08 7.72 -15.49
CA THR A 31 -5.67 7.27 -15.41
C THR A 31 -4.75 8.42 -14.98
N GLU A 32 -4.95 9.62 -15.52
CA GLU A 32 -4.17 10.82 -15.15
C GLU A 32 -4.44 11.24 -13.70
N GLU A 33 -5.69 11.22 -13.25
CA GLU A 33 -6.07 11.51 -11.85
C GLU A 33 -5.43 10.49 -10.90
N GLN A 34 -5.40 9.22 -11.27
CA GLN A 34 -4.78 8.16 -10.47
C GLN A 34 -3.26 8.32 -10.40
N LEU A 35 -2.63 8.72 -11.49
CA LEU A 35 -1.20 9.00 -11.55
C LEU A 35 -0.83 10.19 -10.66
N LEU A 36 -1.56 11.30 -10.75
CA LEU A 36 -1.37 12.48 -9.91
C LEU A 36 -1.61 12.17 -8.42
N SER A 37 -2.64 11.37 -8.12
CA SER A 37 -2.92 10.89 -6.77
C SER A 37 -1.73 10.10 -6.20
N ASN A 38 -1.16 9.18 -6.98
CA ASN A 38 0.00 8.40 -6.55
C ASN A 38 1.25 9.26 -6.37
N MET A 39 1.49 10.24 -7.25
CA MET A 39 2.61 11.19 -7.11
C MET A 39 2.50 12.00 -5.81
N THR A 40 1.30 12.48 -5.47
CA THR A 40 1.06 13.21 -4.22
C THR A 40 1.31 12.34 -2.99
N LYS A 41 0.84 11.09 -3.00
CA LYS A 41 1.08 10.14 -1.90
C LYS A 41 2.56 9.86 -1.72
N ARG A 42 3.31 9.66 -2.81
CA ARG A 42 4.78 9.47 -2.76
C ARG A 42 5.51 10.70 -2.23
N ALA A 43 5.12 11.91 -2.63
CA ALA A 43 5.69 13.13 -2.09
C ALA A 43 5.47 13.26 -0.57
N LEU A 44 4.27 12.89 -0.08
CA LEU A 44 3.95 12.85 1.35
C LEU A 44 4.76 11.79 2.11
N GLU A 45 4.96 10.62 1.53
CA GLU A 45 5.83 9.56 2.06
C GLU A 45 7.26 10.05 2.25
N GLU A 46 7.86 10.62 1.20
CA GLU A 46 9.22 11.16 1.24
C GLU A 46 9.35 12.28 2.28
N SER A 47 8.37 13.18 2.35
CA SER A 47 8.32 14.24 3.35
C SER A 47 8.26 13.67 4.77
N LEU A 48 7.38 12.69 5.01
CA LEU A 48 7.28 12.01 6.30
C LEU A 48 8.61 11.39 6.71
N LYS A 49 9.27 10.64 5.81
CA LYS A 49 10.58 10.03 6.05
C LYS A 49 11.65 11.07 6.40
N ARG A 50 11.71 12.19 5.65
CA ARG A 50 12.65 13.30 5.95
C ARG A 50 12.39 13.96 7.31
N LEU A 51 11.12 14.17 7.66
CA LEU A 51 10.76 14.81 8.93
C LEU A 51 11.04 13.90 10.13
N LEU A 52 10.85 12.59 9.98
CA LEU A 52 11.14 11.59 11.02
C LEU A 52 12.64 11.49 11.37
N LEU A 53 13.53 11.88 10.47
CA LEU A 53 14.96 12.01 10.77
C LEU A 53 15.27 13.21 11.68
N LYS A 54 14.36 14.19 11.76
CA LYS A 54 14.57 15.46 12.49
C LYS A 54 13.81 15.51 13.81
N LYS A 55 12.63 14.88 13.88
CA LYS A 55 11.76 14.94 15.06
C LYS A 55 10.86 13.70 15.14
N PRO A 56 10.41 13.32 16.37
CA PRO A 56 9.54 12.17 16.54
C PRO A 56 8.17 12.41 15.89
N LEU A 57 7.50 11.31 15.49
CA LEU A 57 6.20 11.34 14.83
C LEU A 57 5.15 12.16 15.60
N THR A 58 5.15 12.07 16.92
CA THR A 58 4.24 12.82 17.81
C THR A 58 4.36 14.35 17.70
N LYS A 59 5.48 14.84 17.15
CA LYS A 59 5.73 16.28 16.92
C LYS A 59 5.61 16.69 15.45
N ILE A 60 5.32 15.74 14.56
CA ILE A 60 5.05 16.03 13.15
C ILE A 60 3.58 16.41 13.01
N THR A 61 3.31 17.53 12.36
CA THR A 61 1.96 18.01 12.07
C THR A 61 1.64 17.88 10.58
N ILE A 62 0.36 17.85 10.24
CA ILE A 62 -0.07 17.89 8.83
C ILE A 62 0.46 19.16 8.14
N ASN A 63 0.57 20.27 8.88
CA ASN A 63 1.13 21.50 8.35
C ASN A 63 2.62 21.37 7.99
N ASP A 64 3.40 20.65 8.79
CA ASP A 64 4.80 20.37 8.47
C ASP A 64 4.93 19.61 7.14
N LEU A 65 4.13 18.54 6.99
CA LEU A 65 4.10 17.70 5.79
C LEU A 65 3.68 18.50 4.54
N THR A 66 2.59 19.25 4.66
CA THR A 66 2.03 19.99 3.53
C THR A 66 2.91 21.17 3.10
N THR A 67 3.59 21.81 4.05
CA THR A 67 4.56 22.86 3.77
C THR A 67 5.80 22.29 3.08
N ASP A 68 6.31 21.14 3.57
CA ASP A 68 7.50 20.48 2.99
C ASP A 68 7.23 19.94 1.58
N CYS A 69 5.98 19.52 1.28
CA CYS A 69 5.56 19.06 -0.04
C CYS A 69 5.08 20.19 -0.98
N GLY A 70 4.84 21.38 -0.46
CA GLY A 70 4.24 22.49 -1.24
C GLY A 70 2.78 22.24 -1.65
N ILE A 71 2.01 21.48 -0.85
CA ILE A 71 0.59 21.18 -1.10
C ILE A 71 -0.32 21.81 -0.06
N SER A 72 -1.63 21.86 -0.33
CA SER A 72 -2.61 22.33 0.63
C SER A 72 -3.00 21.26 1.66
N ARG A 73 -3.48 21.67 2.86
CA ARG A 73 -4.07 20.75 3.82
C ARG A 73 -5.26 19.99 3.26
N MET A 74 -6.05 20.63 2.37
CA MET A 74 -7.17 19.99 1.68
C MET A 74 -6.68 18.83 0.83
N THR A 75 -5.54 19.00 0.11
CA THR A 75 -4.91 17.94 -0.69
C THR A 75 -4.46 16.78 0.19
N PHE A 76 -3.92 17.04 1.40
CA PHE A 76 -3.61 15.98 2.35
C PHE A 76 -4.85 15.17 2.73
N TYR A 77 -5.92 15.85 3.17
CA TYR A 77 -7.16 15.20 3.62
C TYR A 77 -7.94 14.49 2.49
N TYR A 78 -7.66 14.82 1.24
CA TYR A 78 -8.18 14.08 0.10
C TYR A 78 -7.58 12.65 0.03
N HIS A 79 -6.35 12.46 0.50
CA HIS A 79 -5.62 11.20 0.42
C HIS A 79 -5.60 10.42 1.74
N PHE A 80 -5.51 11.11 2.87
CA PHE A 80 -5.30 10.51 4.17
C PHE A 80 -6.15 11.20 5.24
N LYS A 81 -6.73 10.41 6.11
CA LYS A 81 -7.54 10.87 7.24
C LYS A 81 -6.69 11.65 8.25
N ASP A 82 -5.52 11.15 8.56
CA ASP A 82 -4.57 11.71 9.51
C ASP A 82 -3.13 11.22 9.19
N ILE A 83 -2.17 11.60 10.03
CA ILE A 83 -0.75 11.21 9.85
C ILE A 83 -0.58 9.70 10.04
N TYR A 84 -1.37 9.07 10.90
CA TYR A 84 -1.26 7.63 11.17
C TYR A 84 -1.74 6.80 9.98
N ASP A 85 -2.78 7.25 9.29
CA ASP A 85 -3.24 6.68 8.03
C ASP A 85 -2.15 6.76 6.93
N LEU A 86 -1.43 7.88 6.86
CA LEU A 86 -0.24 8.00 5.99
C LEU A 86 0.87 7.01 6.41
N VAL A 87 1.16 6.86 7.69
CA VAL A 87 2.17 5.89 8.19
C VAL A 87 1.77 4.47 7.81
N GLU A 88 0.50 4.08 8.03
CA GLU A 88 -0.02 2.76 7.66
C GLU A 88 0.14 2.51 6.15
N TRP A 89 -0.21 3.50 5.33
CA TRP A 89 -0.04 3.41 3.88
C TRP A 89 1.43 3.25 3.46
N VAL A 90 2.36 4.00 4.07
CA VAL A 90 3.81 3.88 3.80
C VAL A 90 4.31 2.48 4.15
N CYS A 91 3.94 1.94 5.32
CA CYS A 91 4.31 0.59 5.71
C CYS A 91 3.78 -0.48 4.75
N LEU A 92 2.55 -0.32 4.26
CA LEU A 92 1.93 -1.22 3.30
C LEU A 92 2.65 -1.18 1.94
N GLU A 93 2.99 0.01 1.44
CA GLU A 93 3.73 0.18 0.19
C GLU A 93 5.13 -0.43 0.26
N GLU A 94 5.88 -0.17 1.33
CA GLU A 94 7.21 -0.75 1.56
C GLU A 94 7.15 -2.28 1.62
N SER A 95 6.18 -2.84 2.36
CA SER A 95 5.98 -4.28 2.44
C SER A 95 5.60 -4.89 1.09
N THR A 96 4.74 -4.22 0.33
CA THR A 96 4.33 -4.66 -1.00
C THR A 96 5.51 -4.63 -1.96
N HIS A 97 6.36 -3.61 -1.85
CA HIS A 97 7.57 -3.49 -2.67
C HIS A 97 8.60 -4.58 -2.33
N ALA A 98 8.81 -4.85 -1.04
CA ALA A 98 9.70 -5.91 -0.58
C ALA A 98 9.25 -7.30 -1.07
N LEU A 99 7.93 -7.52 -1.16
CA LEU A 99 7.34 -8.80 -1.58
C LEU A 99 7.13 -8.93 -3.10
N GLN A 100 7.60 -7.99 -3.92
CA GLN A 100 7.42 -8.04 -5.37
C GLN A 100 7.97 -9.35 -5.95
N GLY A 101 7.07 -10.18 -6.48
CA GLY A 101 7.39 -11.45 -7.14
C GLY A 101 7.56 -12.66 -6.23
N LYS A 102 7.38 -12.54 -4.90
CA LYS A 102 7.63 -13.62 -3.92
C LYS A 102 6.42 -13.93 -3.04
N LYS A 103 5.28 -14.16 -3.69
CA LYS A 103 4.01 -14.49 -3.01
C LYS A 103 3.53 -15.92 -3.30
N THR A 104 4.44 -16.76 -3.84
CA THR A 104 4.11 -18.14 -4.21
C THR A 104 4.48 -19.11 -3.09
N SER A 105 3.88 -20.28 -3.12
CA SER A 105 4.18 -21.33 -2.16
C SER A 105 5.63 -21.83 -2.19
N GLY A 106 6.36 -21.56 -3.28
CA GLY A 106 7.77 -21.97 -3.43
C GLY A 106 8.78 -21.01 -2.80
N ASP A 107 8.39 -19.77 -2.51
CA ASP A 107 9.28 -18.67 -2.09
C ASP A 107 8.80 -17.90 -0.85
N TRP A 108 7.75 -18.37 -0.18
CA TRP A 108 7.15 -17.67 0.97
C TRP A 108 8.11 -17.45 2.15
N GLN A 109 9.05 -18.41 2.41
CA GLN A 109 10.07 -18.26 3.45
C GLN A 109 11.00 -17.09 3.13
N GLU A 110 11.43 -17.00 1.87
CA GLU A 110 12.24 -15.89 1.39
C GLU A 110 11.47 -14.57 1.43
N GLY A 111 10.17 -14.61 1.11
CA GLY A 111 9.27 -13.47 1.25
C GLY A 111 9.17 -12.96 2.70
N LEU A 112 9.06 -13.86 3.67
CA LEU A 112 9.07 -13.50 5.10
C LEU A 112 10.41 -12.88 5.53
N LEU A 113 11.53 -13.45 5.09
CA LEU A 113 12.85 -12.89 5.38
C LEU A 113 13.00 -11.49 4.80
N GLN A 114 12.53 -11.25 3.58
CA GLN A 114 12.56 -9.92 2.96
C GLN A 114 11.74 -8.88 3.70
N ILE A 115 10.65 -9.27 4.38
CA ILE A 115 9.92 -8.34 5.25
C ILE A 115 10.81 -7.91 6.42
N PHE A 116 11.56 -8.84 7.05
CA PHE A 116 12.50 -8.48 8.11
C PHE A 116 13.61 -7.54 7.60
N GLU A 117 14.16 -7.83 6.43
CA GLU A 117 15.17 -6.98 5.78
C GLU A 117 14.64 -5.58 5.50
N ALA A 118 13.43 -5.45 4.91
CA ALA A 118 12.80 -4.17 4.64
C ALA A 118 12.50 -3.37 5.93
N VAL A 119 12.07 -4.04 7.00
CA VAL A 119 11.87 -3.44 8.32
C VAL A 119 13.21 -2.93 8.88
N TYR A 120 14.28 -3.70 8.72
CA TYR A 120 15.62 -3.34 9.20
C TYR A 120 16.21 -2.16 8.41
N GLU A 121 16.09 -2.16 7.09
CA GLU A 121 16.52 -1.05 6.23
C GLU A 121 15.82 0.27 6.59
N ASN A 122 14.55 0.19 7.01
CA ASN A 122 13.76 1.31 7.46
C ASN A 122 13.77 1.50 8.99
N LYS A 123 14.77 0.96 9.71
CA LYS A 123 14.84 0.91 11.17
C LYS A 123 14.52 2.23 11.86
N ALA A 124 15.09 3.36 11.41
CA ALA A 124 14.85 4.66 12.02
C ALA A 124 13.39 5.09 11.93
N PHE A 125 12.74 4.84 10.79
CA PHE A 125 11.31 5.09 10.58
C PHE A 125 10.46 4.17 11.47
N ILE A 126 10.72 2.87 11.44
CA ILE A 126 9.97 1.84 12.19
C ILE A 126 10.06 2.07 13.69
N MET A 127 11.26 2.33 14.24
CA MET A 127 11.46 2.62 15.67
C MET A 127 10.74 3.89 16.11
N ASN A 128 10.72 4.92 15.27
CA ASN A 128 10.01 6.17 15.56
C ASN A 128 8.49 5.96 15.51
N ALA A 129 7.97 5.24 14.50
CA ALA A 129 6.57 4.86 14.41
C ALA A 129 6.15 3.99 15.61
N TYR A 130 6.92 2.96 15.94
CA TYR A 130 6.66 2.05 17.06
C TYR A 130 6.58 2.77 18.42
N SER A 131 7.48 3.74 18.67
CA SER A 131 7.46 4.52 19.91
C SER A 131 6.34 5.56 19.98
N SER A 132 5.72 5.88 18.85
CA SER A 132 4.73 6.97 18.73
C SER A 132 3.29 6.48 18.55
N LEU A 133 3.11 5.25 18.08
CA LEU A 133 1.81 4.63 17.86
C LEU A 133 1.37 3.81 19.08
N HIS A 134 0.06 3.67 19.27
CA HIS A 134 -0.45 2.70 20.23
C HIS A 134 -0.15 1.28 19.73
N ARG A 135 0.37 0.44 20.63
CA ARG A 135 0.74 -0.94 20.33
C ARG A 135 -0.37 -1.70 19.58
N GLU A 136 -1.61 -1.55 20.01
CA GLU A 136 -2.77 -2.19 19.39
C GLU A 136 -2.94 -1.82 17.90
N GLN A 137 -2.65 -0.57 17.52
CA GLN A 137 -2.74 -0.12 16.12
C GLN A 137 -1.69 -0.82 15.26
N ILE A 138 -0.46 -0.93 15.77
CA ILE A 138 0.64 -1.61 15.09
C ILE A 138 0.32 -3.11 14.94
N GLU A 139 -0.11 -3.76 16.03
CA GLU A 139 -0.48 -5.18 16.03
C GLU A 139 -1.59 -5.46 15.01
N ASN A 140 -2.67 -4.68 15.04
CA ASN A 140 -3.80 -4.84 14.12
C ASN A 140 -3.38 -4.66 12.65
N PHE A 141 -2.51 -3.69 12.36
CA PHE A 141 -1.97 -3.50 11.01
C PHE A 141 -1.14 -4.71 10.57
N LEU A 142 -0.18 -5.15 11.39
CA LEU A 142 0.67 -6.28 11.08
C LEU A 142 -0.12 -7.59 10.95
N PHE A 143 -1.13 -7.80 11.80
CA PHE A 143 -2.00 -8.97 11.71
C PHE A 143 -2.78 -9.01 10.39
N ARG A 144 -3.34 -7.88 9.91
CA ARG A 144 -4.04 -7.84 8.62
C ARG A 144 -3.08 -8.15 7.48
N LEU A 145 -1.95 -7.44 7.42
CA LEU A 145 -0.95 -7.62 6.36
C LEU A 145 -0.44 -9.06 6.29
N THR A 146 -0.04 -9.63 7.42
CA THR A 146 0.52 -10.98 7.49
C THR A 146 -0.54 -12.05 7.18
N HIS A 147 -1.78 -11.87 7.66
CA HIS A 147 -2.88 -12.79 7.38
C HIS A 147 -3.12 -12.93 5.88
N ASP A 148 -3.21 -11.82 5.15
CA ASP A 148 -3.49 -11.83 3.71
C ASP A 148 -2.37 -12.51 2.92
N LEU A 149 -1.12 -12.31 3.33
CA LEU A 149 0.04 -12.95 2.71
C LEU A 149 0.03 -14.47 2.95
N ILE A 150 -0.13 -14.90 4.20
CA ILE A 150 -0.14 -16.32 4.55
C ILE A 150 -1.37 -17.01 3.95
N MET A 151 -2.54 -16.38 3.94
CA MET A 151 -3.74 -16.95 3.34
C MET A 151 -3.54 -17.21 1.84
N GLY A 152 -2.90 -16.32 1.10
CA GLY A 152 -2.57 -16.55 -0.31
C GLY A 152 -1.72 -17.82 -0.52
N VAL A 153 -0.71 -18.04 0.33
CA VAL A 153 0.11 -19.26 0.29
C VAL A 153 -0.69 -20.51 0.67
N VAL A 154 -1.53 -20.42 1.71
CA VAL A 154 -2.39 -21.53 2.16
C VAL A 154 -3.40 -21.91 1.09
N GLU A 155 -4.01 -20.95 0.41
CA GLU A 155 -4.94 -21.20 -0.69
C GLU A 155 -4.26 -21.93 -1.85
N GLU A 156 -3.08 -21.47 -2.26
CA GLU A 156 -2.29 -22.10 -3.32
C GLU A 156 -1.89 -23.54 -2.96
N GLN A 157 -1.35 -23.76 -1.76
CA GLN A 157 -0.93 -25.08 -1.28
C GLN A 157 -2.10 -26.05 -1.04
N SER A 158 -3.29 -25.54 -0.83
CA SER A 158 -4.48 -26.37 -0.60
C SER A 158 -5.18 -26.83 -1.89
N ILE A 159 -4.71 -26.43 -3.07
CA ILE A 159 -5.28 -26.86 -4.35
C ILE A 159 -5.16 -28.38 -4.47
N GLY A 160 -6.29 -29.04 -4.76
CA GLY A 160 -6.36 -30.51 -4.89
C GLY A 160 -6.37 -31.27 -3.55
N THR A 161 -6.42 -30.59 -2.41
CA THR A 161 -6.56 -31.20 -1.08
C THR A 161 -8.00 -31.15 -0.59
N SER A 162 -8.32 -31.94 0.46
CA SER A 162 -9.65 -31.91 1.12
C SER A 162 -9.70 -30.98 2.34
N ILE A 163 -8.73 -30.07 2.48
CA ILE A 163 -8.65 -29.12 3.60
C ILE A 163 -9.83 -28.15 3.58
N THR A 164 -10.50 -27.98 4.71
CA THR A 164 -11.66 -27.08 4.85
C THR A 164 -11.22 -25.62 5.01
N GLN A 165 -12.13 -24.68 4.75
CA GLN A 165 -11.86 -23.26 4.99
C GLN A 165 -11.51 -22.95 6.45
N ALA A 166 -12.14 -23.63 7.40
CA ALA A 166 -11.83 -23.50 8.82
C ALA A 166 -10.37 -23.91 9.14
N GLN A 167 -9.89 -24.99 8.51
CA GLN A 167 -8.51 -25.41 8.66
C GLN A 167 -7.53 -24.45 7.99
N LYS A 168 -7.87 -23.90 6.81
CA LYS A 168 -7.07 -22.86 6.16
C LYS A 168 -6.92 -21.62 7.04
N ASN A 169 -8.06 -21.14 7.59
CA ASN A 169 -8.06 -20.00 8.50
C ASN A 169 -7.20 -20.26 9.74
N PHE A 170 -7.31 -21.44 10.33
CA PHE A 170 -6.49 -21.83 11.49
C PHE A 170 -4.99 -21.80 11.17
N ILE A 171 -4.58 -22.35 10.02
CA ILE A 171 -3.18 -22.34 9.57
C ILE A 171 -2.70 -20.90 9.38
N ALA A 172 -3.48 -20.06 8.68
CA ALA A 172 -3.14 -18.66 8.44
C ALA A 172 -3.01 -17.88 9.75
N ASP A 173 -3.94 -18.08 10.69
CA ASP A 173 -3.89 -17.44 12.00
C ASP A 173 -2.69 -17.89 12.82
N PHE A 174 -2.36 -19.19 12.83
CA PHE A 174 -1.20 -19.73 13.54
C PHE A 174 0.10 -19.06 13.10
N TYR A 175 0.35 -19.03 11.78
CA TYR A 175 1.57 -18.42 11.24
C TYR A 175 1.55 -16.90 11.41
N LYS A 176 0.41 -16.24 11.25
CA LYS A 176 0.25 -14.80 11.47
C LYS A 176 0.66 -14.41 12.89
N TYR A 177 0.12 -15.08 13.92
CA TYR A 177 0.45 -14.76 15.31
C TYR A 177 1.91 -15.04 15.66
N SER A 178 2.46 -16.13 15.13
CA SER A 178 3.87 -16.46 15.32
C SER A 178 4.79 -15.43 14.69
N PHE A 179 4.55 -15.08 13.43
CA PHE A 179 5.38 -14.12 12.70
C PHE A 179 5.31 -12.71 13.29
N VAL A 180 4.09 -12.21 13.54
CA VAL A 180 3.91 -10.88 14.11
C VAL A 180 4.48 -10.79 15.53
N GLY A 181 4.32 -11.84 16.34
CA GLY A 181 4.91 -11.90 17.68
C GLY A 181 6.45 -11.79 17.66
N ILE A 182 7.10 -12.57 16.79
CA ILE A 182 8.56 -12.52 16.61
C ILE A 182 9.01 -11.13 16.10
N MET A 183 8.32 -10.58 15.11
CA MET A 183 8.63 -9.27 14.55
C MET A 183 8.53 -8.15 15.59
N LEU A 184 7.45 -8.13 16.37
CA LEU A 184 7.24 -7.12 17.41
C LEU A 184 8.26 -7.23 18.55
N ASP A 185 8.60 -8.46 18.95
CA ASP A 185 9.63 -8.67 19.97
C ASP A 185 10.99 -8.19 19.49
N TRP A 186 11.36 -8.49 18.25
CA TRP A 186 12.59 -8.02 17.63
C TRP A 186 12.65 -6.50 17.52
N ILE A 187 11.56 -5.83 17.09
CA ILE A 187 11.46 -4.37 17.06
C ILE A 187 11.61 -3.80 18.47
N CYS A 188 10.92 -4.39 19.46
CA CYS A 188 10.98 -3.95 20.87
C CYS A 188 12.40 -4.02 21.45
N GLN A 189 13.17 -5.03 21.06
CA GLN A 189 14.59 -5.20 21.45
C GLN A 189 15.56 -4.29 20.65
N GLY A 190 15.02 -3.44 19.76
CA GLY A 190 15.78 -2.51 18.96
C GLY A 190 16.47 -3.14 17.76
N MET A 191 15.96 -4.27 17.26
CA MET A 191 16.46 -4.99 16.07
C MET A 191 17.95 -5.32 16.20
N LYS A 192 18.36 -5.92 17.33
CA LYS A 192 19.76 -6.20 17.66
C LYS A 192 20.21 -7.61 17.31
N SER A 193 19.29 -8.57 17.24
CA SER A 193 19.56 -9.97 16.84
C SER A 193 19.42 -10.13 15.33
N ASP A 194 20.23 -11.03 14.76
CA ASP A 194 20.06 -11.50 13.39
C ASP A 194 18.99 -12.61 13.40
N TYR A 195 18.04 -12.55 12.46
CA TYR A 195 17.03 -13.60 12.23
C TYR A 195 17.20 -14.23 10.84
#